data_5ced827b1c3bf5a78ba91b27bfcebd8a
#
_entry.id   5ced827b1c3bf5a78ba91b27bfcebd8a
#
_cell.length_a   1.000
_cell.length_b   1.000
_cell.length_c   1.000
_cell.angle_alpha   90.00
_cell.angle_beta   90.00
_cell.angle_gamma   90.00
#
_symmetry.space_group_name_H-M   'P 1'
#
loop_
_entity.id
_entity.type
_entity.pdbx_description
1 polymer ?
#
loop_
_entity_poly.entity_id
_entity_poly.type
_entity_poly.pdbx_seq_one_letter_code
_entity_poly.pdbx_strand_id
1 'polypeptide(L)'
;MRIEHVAMWTRNLARCTDFYVTYFGASAGPIYINPAKGFESCFLSFADGARLEVMSTTSLSLAESAPGAQRLGLTHLAISVGSEPRVDELTLRLRDDGISVVEGPRRTGDGYYESVVIDPDGNRIEICS
;
A
#
# COMPACT_ATOMS: atom_id res chain seq x y z
N MET A 1 -9.38 -11.47 19.15
CA MET A 1 -8.18 -11.40 18.31
C MET A 1 -8.44 -10.44 17.16
N ARG A 2 -7.46 -9.67 16.72
CA ARG A 2 -7.53 -8.77 15.57
C ARG A 2 -6.16 -8.73 14.88
N ILE A 3 -6.12 -8.35 13.60
CA ILE A 3 -4.85 -8.00 12.97
C ILE A 3 -4.42 -6.66 13.57
N GLU A 4 -3.23 -6.63 14.18
CA GLU A 4 -2.68 -5.41 14.79
C GLU A 4 -1.94 -4.57 13.74
N HIS A 5 -1.10 -5.22 12.93
CA HIS A 5 -0.45 -4.60 11.78
C HIS A 5 -0.12 -5.63 10.69
N VAL A 6 0.11 -5.13 9.49
CA VAL A 6 0.76 -5.84 8.39
C VAL A 6 2.07 -5.13 8.10
N ALA A 7 3.13 -5.89 7.81
CA ALA A 7 4.44 -5.31 7.53
C ALA A 7 4.86 -5.57 6.08
N MET A 8 5.53 -4.59 5.48
CA MET A 8 6.08 -4.68 4.12
C MET A 8 7.49 -4.10 4.04
N TRP A 9 8.30 -4.67 3.15
CA TRP A 9 9.59 -4.12 2.80
C TRP A 9 9.46 -3.02 1.74
N THR A 10 10.28 -1.99 1.85
CA THR A 10 10.44 -0.94 0.84
C THR A 10 11.91 -0.69 0.52
N ARG A 11 12.18 -0.25 -0.68
CA ARG A 11 13.51 0.23 -1.08
C ARG A 11 13.78 1.67 -0.61
N ASN A 12 12.74 2.41 -0.30
CA ASN A 12 12.84 3.81 0.11
C ASN A 12 11.72 4.15 1.09
N LEU A 13 12.05 4.17 2.39
CA LEU A 13 11.09 4.37 3.47
C LEU A 13 10.30 5.69 3.29
N ALA A 14 10.97 6.79 2.98
CA ALA A 14 10.33 8.09 2.81
C ALA A 14 9.32 8.06 1.65
N ARG A 15 9.73 7.59 0.47
CA ARG A 15 8.85 7.53 -0.70
C ARG A 15 7.61 6.66 -0.47
N CYS A 16 7.79 5.50 0.15
CA CYS A 16 6.68 4.60 0.45
C CYS A 16 5.73 5.21 1.49
N THR A 17 6.29 5.78 2.57
CA THR A 17 5.51 6.50 3.59
C THR A 17 4.71 7.66 2.98
N ASP A 18 5.35 8.51 2.16
CA ASP A 18 4.73 9.65 1.51
C ASP A 18 3.57 9.24 0.60
N PHE A 19 3.67 8.11 -0.08
CA PHE A 19 2.60 7.57 -0.91
C PHE A 19 1.33 7.30 -0.10
N TYR A 20 1.43 6.56 1.02
CA TYR A 20 0.26 6.24 1.84
C TYR A 20 -0.27 7.46 2.60
N VAL A 21 0.58 8.39 3.03
CA VAL A 21 0.16 9.66 3.64
C VAL A 21 -0.59 10.51 2.63
N THR A 22 -0.05 10.67 1.43
CA THR A 22 -0.59 11.57 0.40
C THR A 22 -1.93 11.10 -0.18
N TYR A 23 -2.02 9.80 -0.48
CA TYR A 23 -3.18 9.27 -1.21
C TYR A 23 -4.23 8.63 -0.30
N PHE A 24 -3.82 8.04 0.81
CA PHE A 24 -4.72 7.30 1.69
C PHE A 24 -4.92 7.96 3.06
N GLY A 25 -4.36 9.15 3.28
CA GLY A 25 -4.52 9.90 4.52
C GLY A 25 -3.94 9.21 5.75
N ALA A 26 -2.96 8.33 5.56
CA ALA A 26 -2.30 7.67 6.66
C ALA A 26 -1.53 8.68 7.52
N SER A 27 -1.49 8.45 8.83
CA SER A 27 -0.66 9.19 9.78
C SER A 27 0.64 8.43 10.02
N ALA A 28 1.77 9.03 9.67
CA ALA A 28 3.08 8.45 9.91
C ALA A 28 3.53 8.67 11.36
N GLY A 29 3.93 7.57 12.02
CA GLY A 29 4.59 7.60 13.33
C GLY A 29 6.06 7.99 13.24
N PRO A 30 6.78 8.00 14.38
CA PRO A 30 8.21 8.24 14.40
C PRO A 30 8.97 7.11 13.67
N ILE A 31 10.05 7.49 12.98
CA ILE A 31 10.94 6.51 12.35
C ILE A 31 11.79 5.84 13.43
N TYR A 32 11.74 4.52 13.45
CA TYR A 32 12.68 3.72 14.24
C TYR A 32 13.90 3.39 13.39
N ILE A 33 15.11 3.56 13.96
CA ILE A 33 16.38 3.29 13.26
C ILE A 33 17.22 2.35 14.13
N ASN A 34 17.75 1.29 13.51
CA ASN A 34 18.74 0.39 14.10
C ASN A 34 19.98 0.35 13.20
N PRO A 35 20.99 1.21 13.45
CA PRO A 35 22.17 1.30 12.60
C PRO A 35 23.01 0.01 12.57
N ALA A 36 23.04 -0.75 13.67
CA ALA A 36 23.79 -2.01 13.75
C ALA A 36 23.25 -3.07 12.78
N LYS A 37 21.95 -2.99 12.44
CA LYS A 37 21.29 -3.91 11.51
C LYS A 37 21.06 -3.28 10.12
N GLY A 38 21.43 -2.00 9.92
CA GLY A 38 21.08 -1.27 8.72
C GLY A 38 19.57 -1.26 8.46
N PHE A 39 18.77 -1.13 9.53
CA PHE A 39 17.31 -1.29 9.51
C PHE A 39 16.63 -0.01 9.96
N GLU A 40 15.53 0.32 9.29
CA GLU A 40 14.62 1.38 9.69
C GLU A 40 13.16 0.98 9.44
N SER A 41 12.22 1.51 10.23
CA SER A 41 10.79 1.31 10.01
C SER A 41 9.96 2.52 10.44
N CYS A 42 8.76 2.59 9.87
CA CYS A 42 7.73 3.56 10.21
C CYS A 42 6.37 2.87 10.27
N PHE A 43 5.60 3.11 11.32
CA PHE A 43 4.21 2.70 11.39
C PHE A 43 3.30 3.76 10.80
N LEU A 44 2.41 3.33 9.93
CA LEU A 44 1.34 4.13 9.34
C LEU A 44 0.02 3.70 9.98
N SER A 45 -0.72 4.67 10.49
CA SER A 45 -2.05 4.46 11.08
C SER A 45 -3.11 5.10 10.20
N PHE A 46 -4.22 4.40 10.01
CA PHE A 46 -5.43 4.90 9.36
C PHE A 46 -6.46 5.32 10.42
N ALA A 47 -7.64 5.78 10.00
CA ALA A 47 -8.70 6.18 10.93
C ALA A 47 -9.11 5.04 11.86
N ASP A 48 -9.12 3.80 11.36
CA ASP A 48 -9.33 2.58 12.12
C ASP A 48 -8.62 1.38 11.44
N GLY A 49 -8.83 0.17 11.98
CA GLY A 49 -8.27 -1.06 11.43
C GLY A 49 -6.84 -1.34 11.83
N ALA A 50 -6.18 -2.17 11.03
CA ALA A 50 -4.78 -2.56 11.23
C ALA A 50 -3.83 -1.45 10.79
N ARG A 51 -2.69 -1.33 11.47
CA ARG A 51 -1.60 -0.46 11.02
C ARG A 51 -0.82 -1.11 9.88
N LEU A 52 -0.10 -0.30 9.15
CA LEU A 52 0.88 -0.75 8.17
C LEU A 52 2.29 -0.40 8.68
N GLU A 53 3.18 -1.39 8.83
CA GLU A 53 4.59 -1.14 9.12
C GLU A 53 5.38 -1.16 7.82
N VAL A 54 5.96 -0.04 7.46
CA VAL A 54 6.87 0.07 6.31
C VAL A 54 8.30 -0.06 6.82
N MET A 55 9.06 -1.00 6.25
CA MET A 55 10.41 -1.35 6.71
C MET A 55 11.42 -1.29 5.58
N SER A 56 12.64 -0.86 5.89
CA SER A 56 13.77 -0.87 4.97
C SER A 56 15.00 -1.50 5.64
N THR A 57 15.82 -2.17 4.85
CA THR A 57 17.11 -2.72 5.31
C THR A 57 18.13 -2.73 4.18
N THR A 58 19.41 -2.54 4.55
CA THR A 58 20.53 -2.60 3.59
C THR A 58 20.76 -4.00 3.01
N SER A 59 20.22 -5.04 3.64
CA SER A 59 20.34 -6.44 3.20
C SER A 59 19.14 -6.95 2.40
N LEU A 60 18.24 -6.07 1.96
CA LEU A 60 17.04 -6.45 1.23
C LEU A 60 17.38 -7.13 -0.10
N SER A 61 17.05 -8.40 -0.21
CA SER A 61 17.16 -9.15 -1.45
C SER A 61 15.95 -8.88 -2.35
N LEU A 62 16.22 -8.52 -3.59
CA LEU A 62 15.17 -8.33 -4.59
C LEU A 62 14.78 -9.69 -5.14
N ALA A 63 13.62 -10.20 -4.77
CA ALA A 63 13.04 -11.33 -5.47
C ALA A 63 12.56 -10.84 -6.85
N GLU A 64 13.22 -11.28 -7.92
CA GLU A 64 12.75 -11.02 -9.27
C GLU A 64 11.39 -11.69 -9.47
N SER A 65 10.39 -10.91 -9.82
CA SER A 65 9.09 -11.40 -10.24
C SER A 65 8.68 -10.73 -11.54
N ALA A 66 8.20 -11.55 -12.47
CA ALA A 66 7.54 -11.00 -13.64
C ALA A 66 6.33 -10.16 -13.20
N PRO A 67 6.11 -8.97 -13.80
CA PRO A 67 4.93 -8.15 -13.52
C PRO A 67 3.66 -8.99 -13.72
N GLY A 68 2.76 -8.97 -12.74
CA GLY A 68 1.49 -9.70 -12.79
C GLY A 68 1.56 -11.19 -12.44
N ALA A 69 2.72 -11.73 -12.08
CA ALA A 69 2.83 -13.12 -11.63
C ALA A 69 2.05 -13.33 -10.33
N GLN A 70 1.18 -14.35 -10.33
CA GLN A 70 0.48 -14.78 -9.11
C GLN A 70 1.42 -15.66 -8.28
N ARG A 71 1.50 -15.38 -6.97
CA ARG A 71 2.38 -16.07 -6.03
C ARG A 71 1.60 -16.51 -4.81
N LEU A 72 2.08 -17.55 -4.16
CA LEU A 72 1.61 -17.88 -2.81
C LEU A 72 1.97 -16.78 -1.83
N GLY A 73 1.03 -16.43 -0.95
CA GLY A 73 1.17 -15.40 0.07
C GLY A 73 0.17 -14.27 -0.10
N LEU A 74 0.52 -13.09 0.40
CA LEU A 74 -0.32 -11.90 0.25
C LEU A 74 -0.34 -11.46 -1.22
N THR A 75 -1.55 -11.22 -1.75
CA THR A 75 -1.76 -10.77 -3.13
C THR A 75 -1.85 -9.26 -3.22
N HIS A 76 -2.56 -8.63 -2.26
CA HIS A 76 -2.82 -7.20 -2.20
C HIS A 76 -3.14 -6.74 -0.78
N LEU A 77 -3.16 -5.43 -0.60
CA LEU A 77 -3.81 -4.76 0.53
C LEU A 77 -5.06 -4.07 -0.02
N ALA A 78 -6.20 -4.22 0.66
CA ALA A 78 -7.42 -3.49 0.35
C ALA A 78 -7.60 -2.34 1.35
N ILE A 79 -7.83 -1.14 0.84
CA ILE A 79 -8.06 0.08 1.62
C ILE A 79 -9.42 0.63 1.25
N SER A 80 -10.36 0.62 2.22
CA SER A 80 -11.67 1.21 2.02
C SER A 80 -11.59 2.74 2.11
N VAL A 81 -12.17 3.41 1.12
CA VAL A 81 -12.29 4.87 1.09
C VAL A 81 -13.74 5.32 1.39
N GLY A 82 -14.63 4.37 1.67
CA GLY A 82 -15.95 4.58 2.24
C GLY A 82 -17.07 4.89 1.24
N SER A 83 -16.79 5.14 -0.04
CA SER A 83 -17.84 5.30 -1.07
C SER A 83 -17.31 5.16 -2.49
N GLU A 84 -18.19 4.76 -3.42
CA GLU A 84 -17.86 4.63 -4.84
C GLU A 84 -17.33 5.94 -5.47
N PRO A 85 -17.96 7.13 -5.23
CA PRO A 85 -17.39 8.38 -5.74
C PRO A 85 -15.96 8.64 -5.28
N ARG A 86 -15.60 8.24 -4.06
CA ARG A 86 -14.23 8.37 -3.56
C ARG A 86 -13.27 7.39 -4.23
N VAL A 87 -13.73 6.19 -4.58
CA VAL A 87 -12.93 5.26 -5.40
C VAL A 87 -12.61 5.90 -6.75
N ASP A 88 -13.61 6.48 -7.42
CA ASP A 88 -13.44 7.15 -8.72
C ASP A 88 -12.48 8.34 -8.62
N GLU A 89 -12.71 9.22 -7.64
CA GLU A 89 -11.91 10.43 -7.43
C GLU A 89 -10.44 10.10 -7.14
N LEU A 90 -10.18 9.18 -6.20
CA LEU A 90 -8.83 8.79 -5.85
C LEU A 90 -8.12 8.07 -6.99
N THR A 91 -8.83 7.20 -7.71
CA THR A 91 -8.28 6.50 -8.87
C THR A 91 -7.89 7.46 -9.98
N LEU A 92 -8.72 8.47 -10.26
CA LEU A 92 -8.42 9.51 -11.24
C LEU A 92 -7.19 10.32 -10.83
N ARG A 93 -7.15 10.78 -9.57
CA ARG A 93 -6.01 11.52 -9.02
C ARG A 93 -4.71 10.74 -9.13
N LEU A 94 -4.70 9.47 -8.72
CA LEU A 94 -3.53 8.61 -8.82
C LEU A 94 -3.04 8.47 -10.26
N ARG A 95 -3.97 8.29 -11.21
CA ARG A 95 -3.65 8.21 -12.65
C ARG A 95 -3.04 9.51 -13.16
N ASP A 96 -3.62 10.67 -12.79
CA ASP A 96 -3.13 11.99 -13.21
C ASP A 96 -1.73 12.28 -12.63
N ASP A 97 -1.44 11.79 -11.43
CA ASP A 97 -0.13 11.85 -10.79
C ASP A 97 0.87 10.80 -11.32
N GLY A 98 0.50 10.01 -12.33
CA GLY A 98 1.36 9.03 -12.98
C GLY A 98 1.52 7.70 -12.24
N ILE A 99 0.66 7.43 -11.24
CA ILE A 99 0.63 6.14 -10.55
C ILE A 99 -0.07 5.10 -11.45
N SER A 100 0.49 3.90 -11.51
CA SER A 100 -0.06 2.82 -12.33
C SER A 100 -1.40 2.32 -11.79
N VAL A 101 -2.46 2.56 -12.53
CA VAL A 101 -3.80 1.98 -12.31
C VAL A 101 -3.90 0.75 -13.21
N VAL A 102 -3.96 -0.44 -12.62
CA VAL A 102 -3.93 -1.71 -13.37
C VAL A 102 -5.33 -2.28 -13.62
N GLU A 103 -6.31 -1.92 -12.76
CA GLU A 103 -7.71 -2.32 -12.92
C GLU A 103 -8.67 -1.24 -12.41
N GLY A 104 -9.86 -1.18 -13.00
CA GLY A 104 -10.99 -0.40 -12.52
C GLY A 104 -10.96 1.10 -12.80
N PRO A 105 -11.88 1.85 -12.15
CA PRO A 105 -12.93 1.38 -11.23
C PRO A 105 -13.93 0.42 -11.87
N ARG A 106 -14.35 -0.61 -11.13
CA ARG A 106 -15.33 -1.60 -11.58
C ARG A 106 -16.08 -2.24 -10.42
N ARG A 107 -17.24 -2.87 -10.70
CA ARG A 107 -17.87 -3.81 -9.76
C ARG A 107 -17.29 -5.20 -9.94
N THR A 108 -16.99 -5.83 -8.82
CA THR A 108 -16.59 -7.23 -8.77
C THR A 108 -17.82 -8.15 -8.71
N GLY A 109 -17.61 -9.44 -9.00
CA GLY A 109 -18.68 -10.42 -8.94
C GLY A 109 -19.24 -10.69 -7.55
N ASP A 110 -18.48 -10.36 -6.50
CA ASP A 110 -18.85 -10.44 -5.09
C ASP A 110 -19.39 -9.11 -4.52
N GLY A 111 -19.55 -8.09 -5.36
CA GLY A 111 -20.31 -6.88 -5.06
C GLY A 111 -19.50 -5.66 -4.64
N TYR A 112 -18.18 -5.75 -4.54
CA TYR A 112 -17.33 -4.58 -4.26
C TYR A 112 -17.27 -3.63 -5.47
N TYR A 113 -17.15 -2.35 -5.18
CA TYR A 113 -16.75 -1.36 -6.17
C TYR A 113 -15.32 -0.93 -5.86
N GLU A 114 -14.41 -1.20 -6.82
CA GLU A 114 -12.98 -1.08 -6.56
C GLU A 114 -12.16 -0.70 -7.77
N SER A 115 -10.96 -0.23 -7.51
CA SER A 115 -9.86 -0.15 -8.47
C SER A 115 -8.59 -0.71 -7.86
N VAL A 116 -7.61 -1.05 -8.71
CA VAL A 116 -6.31 -1.58 -8.29
C VAL A 116 -5.20 -0.69 -8.82
N VAL A 117 -4.34 -0.25 -7.91
CA VAL A 117 -3.16 0.56 -8.22
C VAL A 117 -1.89 -0.15 -7.75
N ILE A 118 -0.74 0.32 -8.21
CA ILE A 118 0.57 -0.21 -7.81
C ILE A 118 1.27 0.84 -6.95
N ASP A 119 1.70 0.44 -5.75
CA ASP A 119 2.48 1.30 -4.88
C ASP A 119 3.93 1.49 -5.40
N PRO A 120 4.77 2.35 -4.77
CA PRO A 120 6.13 2.61 -5.24
C PRO A 120 7.06 1.39 -5.31
N ASP A 121 6.75 0.31 -4.61
CA ASP A 121 7.55 -0.91 -4.57
C ASP A 121 6.94 -2.09 -5.33
N GLY A 122 5.81 -1.86 -6.03
CA GLY A 122 5.17 -2.85 -6.89
C GLY A 122 4.08 -3.68 -6.21
N ASN A 123 3.66 -3.30 -5.00
CA ASN A 123 2.56 -3.96 -4.32
C ASN A 123 1.21 -3.55 -4.93
N ARG A 124 0.29 -4.51 -5.01
CA ARG A 124 -1.09 -4.24 -5.44
C ARG A 124 -1.88 -3.67 -4.26
N ILE A 125 -2.51 -2.53 -4.50
CA ILE A 125 -3.40 -1.86 -3.54
C ILE A 125 -4.78 -1.78 -4.17
N GLU A 126 -5.75 -2.42 -3.54
CA GLU A 126 -7.17 -2.26 -3.89
C GLU A 126 -7.74 -1.06 -3.16
N ILE A 127 -8.41 -0.20 -3.89
CA ILE A 127 -9.16 0.95 -3.38
C ILE A 127 -10.62 0.56 -3.47
N CYS A 128 -11.29 0.36 -2.36
CA CYS A 128 -12.67 -0.13 -2.33
C CYS A 128 -13.62 0.79 -1.55
N SER A 129 -14.92 0.69 -1.87
CA SER A 129 -15.98 1.41 -1.17
C SER A 129 -16.46 0.64 0.07
#